data_e61e675c118280ca8dbb45c0664bd2e9
#
_entry.id   e61e675c118280ca8dbb45c0664bd2e9
#
_cell.length_a   1.000
_cell.length_b   1.000
_cell.length_c   1.000
_cell.angle_alpha   90.00
_cell.angle_beta   90.00
_cell.angle_gamma   90.00
#
_symmetry.space_group_name_H-M   'P 1'
#
loop_
_entity.id
_entity.type
_entity.pdbx_description
1 polymer ?
#
loop_
_entity_poly.entity_id
_entity_poly.type
_entity_poly.pdbx_seq_one_letter_code
_entity_poly.pdbx_strand_id
1 'polypeptide(L)'
;MTHKNEARWTTVFNQYLREKKLYGFFELKHTVLEYLPFSKIEAVQYDGLQATAKSGLVWKLSDQDMREKPCDTLSIPPLPSYVVIKFIDGFYLIDITDIVKMREDGEIAISRSKAEQIAKKIIKVELKKKKDYEEE
;
A
#
# COMPACT_ATOMS: atom_id res chain seq x y z
N MET A 1 -3.98 2.78 -15.59
CA MET A 1 -3.91 1.62 -14.68
C MET A 1 -5.29 1.01 -14.50
N THR A 2 -5.39 -0.29 -14.57
CA THR A 2 -6.64 -1.00 -14.43
C THR A 2 -6.74 -1.68 -13.06
N HIS A 3 -7.97 -1.97 -12.61
CA HIS A 3 -8.18 -2.74 -11.39
C HIS A 3 -7.51 -4.12 -11.46
N LYS A 4 -7.48 -4.71 -12.65
CA LYS A 4 -6.86 -6.00 -12.87
C LYS A 4 -5.36 -5.98 -12.52
N ASN A 5 -4.64 -4.95 -12.96
CA ASN A 5 -3.22 -4.83 -12.66
C ASN A 5 -2.97 -4.59 -11.17
N GLU A 6 -3.80 -3.75 -10.57
CA GLU A 6 -3.68 -3.48 -9.13
C GLU A 6 -3.94 -4.72 -8.30
N ALA A 7 -4.97 -5.50 -8.65
CA ALA A 7 -5.27 -6.77 -7.97
C ALA A 7 -4.13 -7.78 -8.10
N ARG A 8 -3.53 -7.86 -9.28
CA ARG A 8 -2.38 -8.74 -9.54
C ARG A 8 -1.21 -8.40 -8.63
N TRP A 9 -0.86 -7.14 -8.55
CA TRP A 9 0.27 -6.70 -7.72
C TRP A 9 -0.04 -6.82 -6.23
N THR A 10 -1.30 -6.69 -5.84
CA THR A 10 -1.70 -6.93 -4.45
C THR A 10 -1.40 -8.37 -4.05
N THR A 11 -1.71 -9.33 -4.91
CA THR A 11 -1.42 -10.74 -4.64
C THR A 11 0.09 -10.97 -4.47
N VAL A 12 0.90 -10.40 -5.36
CA VAL A 12 2.35 -10.51 -5.28
C VAL A 12 2.87 -9.87 -3.98
N PHE A 13 2.38 -8.68 -3.66
CA PHE A 13 2.81 -7.98 -2.45
C PHE A 13 2.45 -8.76 -1.19
N ASN A 14 1.27 -9.37 -1.15
CA ASN A 14 0.85 -10.17 0.00
C ASN A 14 1.78 -11.34 0.27
N GLN A 15 2.36 -11.93 -0.77
CA GLN A 15 3.37 -12.96 -0.60
C GLN A 15 4.62 -12.41 0.08
N TYR A 16 5.06 -11.22 -0.32
CA TYR A 16 6.21 -10.57 0.32
C TYR A 16 5.94 -10.27 1.80
N LEU A 17 4.71 -9.85 2.13
CA LEU A 17 4.35 -9.62 3.52
C LEU A 17 4.57 -10.86 4.39
N ARG A 18 4.16 -12.01 3.88
CA ARG A 18 4.35 -13.29 4.60
C ARG A 18 5.81 -13.68 4.69
N GLU A 19 6.52 -13.64 3.58
CA GLU A 19 7.91 -14.09 3.49
C GLU A 19 8.84 -13.21 4.32
N LYS A 20 8.61 -11.90 4.28
CA LYS A 20 9.47 -10.93 4.97
C LYS A 20 8.97 -10.54 6.35
N LYS A 21 7.82 -11.08 6.76
CA LYS A 21 7.20 -10.82 8.07
C LYS A 21 7.05 -9.34 8.34
N LEU A 22 6.44 -8.63 7.38
CA LEU A 22 6.17 -7.20 7.51
C LEU A 22 4.81 -6.99 8.18
N TYR A 23 4.76 -6.04 9.10
CA TYR A 23 3.56 -5.74 9.86
C TYR A 23 3.17 -4.28 9.68
N GLY A 24 1.87 -4.02 9.57
CA GLY A 24 1.36 -2.67 9.40
C GLY A 24 0.06 -2.67 8.61
N PHE A 25 -0.36 -1.48 8.22
CA PHE A 25 -1.51 -1.30 7.35
C PHE A 25 -1.00 -0.81 6.01
N PHE A 26 -1.49 -1.41 4.92
CA PHE A 26 -0.92 -1.18 3.60
C PHE A 26 -2.01 -0.87 2.59
N GLU A 27 -1.85 0.25 1.90
CA GLU A 27 -2.70 0.59 0.75
C GLU A 27 -1.82 0.55 -0.49
N LEU A 28 -2.11 -0.36 -1.40
CA LEU A 28 -1.29 -0.55 -2.60
C LEU A 28 -1.77 0.32 -3.75
N LYS A 29 -0.84 1.01 -4.38
CA LYS A 29 -1.06 1.77 -5.61
C LYS A 29 -0.04 1.35 -6.65
N HIS A 30 -0.46 1.32 -7.90
CA HIS A 30 0.38 0.92 -9.02
C HIS A 30 0.49 2.06 -10.03
N THR A 31 1.69 2.29 -10.52
CA THR A 31 1.91 3.23 -11.62
C THR A 31 3.02 2.70 -12.53
N VAL A 32 2.89 2.94 -13.82
CA VAL A 32 3.96 2.66 -14.79
C VAL A 32 4.79 3.92 -15.06
N LEU A 33 4.37 5.05 -14.48
CA LEU A 33 5.07 6.31 -14.62
C LEU A 33 6.17 6.45 -13.57
N GLU A 34 7.01 7.47 -13.71
CA GLU A 34 8.06 7.76 -12.74
C GLU A 34 7.55 8.55 -11.54
N TYR A 35 6.23 8.67 -11.40
CA TYR A 35 5.59 9.37 -10.28
C TYR A 35 4.19 8.83 -10.03
N LEU A 36 3.68 9.05 -8.83
CA LEU A 36 2.30 8.75 -8.47
C LEU A 36 1.61 10.04 -8.01
N PRO A 37 0.55 10.49 -8.71
CA PRO A 37 -0.23 11.64 -8.23
C PRO A 37 -0.94 11.29 -6.92
N PHE A 38 -0.94 12.22 -5.97
CA PHE A 38 -1.67 11.99 -4.71
C PHE A 38 -3.18 11.89 -4.92
N SER A 39 -3.70 12.40 -6.02
CA SER A 39 -5.12 12.23 -6.37
C SER A 39 -5.54 10.77 -6.54
N LYS A 40 -4.59 9.86 -6.73
CA LYS A 40 -4.86 8.43 -6.80
C LYS A 40 -5.13 7.81 -5.42
N ILE A 41 -4.78 8.51 -4.35
CA ILE A 41 -5.08 8.07 -2.99
C ILE A 41 -6.42 8.70 -2.61
N GLU A 42 -7.45 7.88 -2.49
CA GLU A 42 -8.78 8.37 -2.17
C GLU A 42 -8.82 8.91 -0.73
N ALA A 43 -9.71 9.88 -0.49
CA ALA A 43 -9.82 10.49 0.83
C ALA A 43 -10.06 9.46 1.93
N VAL A 44 -10.91 8.46 1.68
CA VAL A 44 -11.21 7.43 2.65
C VAL A 44 -9.97 6.57 2.97
N GLN A 45 -9.14 6.30 1.98
CA GLN A 45 -7.89 5.57 2.17
C GLN A 45 -6.87 6.40 2.96
N TYR A 46 -6.74 7.65 2.58
CA TYR A 46 -5.82 8.58 3.22
C TYR A 46 -6.16 8.77 4.70
N ASP A 47 -7.43 9.04 4.99
CA ASP A 47 -7.89 9.22 6.35
C ASP A 47 -7.80 7.92 7.16
N GLY A 48 -8.13 6.80 6.51
CA GLY A 48 -8.08 5.49 7.15
C GLY A 48 -6.68 5.10 7.58
N LEU A 49 -5.69 5.33 6.73
CA LEU A 49 -4.30 5.03 7.08
C LEU A 49 -3.80 5.89 8.24
N GLN A 50 -4.17 7.16 8.27
CA GLN A 50 -3.82 8.02 9.40
C GLN A 50 -4.48 7.55 10.69
N ALA A 51 -5.75 7.18 10.62
CA ALA A 51 -6.50 6.71 11.78
C ALA A 51 -5.92 5.41 12.34
N THR A 52 -5.58 4.45 11.47
CA THR A 52 -5.01 3.17 11.91
C THR A 52 -3.61 3.34 12.49
N ALA A 53 -2.83 4.24 11.94
CA ALA A 53 -1.50 4.54 12.48
C ALA A 53 -1.60 5.13 13.89
N LYS A 54 -2.62 5.93 14.15
CA LYS A 54 -2.81 6.61 15.43
C LYS A 54 -3.50 5.75 16.46
N SER A 55 -4.54 5.02 16.05
CA SER A 55 -5.48 4.37 16.98
C SER A 55 -5.63 2.86 16.80
N GLY A 56 -4.97 2.29 15.79
CA GLY A 56 -5.16 0.88 15.48
C GLY A 56 -6.49 0.61 14.81
N LEU A 57 -6.99 -0.60 14.93
CA LEU A 57 -8.20 -1.02 14.24
C LEU A 57 -8.95 -2.04 15.08
N VAL A 58 -10.27 -1.86 15.19
CA VAL A 58 -11.15 -2.88 15.73
C VAL A 58 -12.09 -3.31 14.61
N TRP A 59 -12.08 -4.59 14.30
CA TRP A 59 -12.83 -5.11 13.16
C TRP A 59 -13.69 -6.28 13.60
N LYS A 60 -15.01 -6.16 13.38
CA LYS A 60 -15.94 -7.26 13.63
C LYS A 60 -15.97 -8.16 12.40
N LEU A 61 -15.72 -9.44 12.59
CA LEU A 61 -15.79 -10.41 11.51
C LEU A 61 -17.25 -10.72 11.21
N SER A 62 -17.57 -10.86 9.93
CA SER A 62 -18.92 -11.14 9.48
C SER A 62 -19.43 -12.49 10.01
N ASP A 63 -20.69 -12.54 10.39
CA ASP A 63 -21.33 -13.79 10.77
C ASP A 63 -21.82 -14.59 9.56
N GLN A 64 -21.79 -13.97 8.37
CA GLN A 64 -22.29 -14.62 7.17
C GLN A 64 -21.28 -15.63 6.63
N ASP A 65 -21.71 -16.88 6.57
CA ASP A 65 -21.06 -17.95 5.82
C ASP A 65 -19.54 -18.07 5.98
N MET A 66 -19.02 -17.68 7.12
CA MET A 66 -17.61 -17.88 7.43
C MET A 66 -17.46 -19.05 8.40
N ARG A 67 -17.49 -20.25 7.83
CA ARG A 67 -17.38 -21.47 8.63
C ARG A 67 -16.09 -21.56 9.41
N GLU A 68 -15.06 -20.89 8.93
CA GLU A 68 -13.72 -20.97 9.47
C GLU A 68 -13.22 -19.66 10.04
N LYS A 69 -14.11 -18.73 10.40
CA LYS A 69 -13.64 -17.51 11.01
C LYS A 69 -12.98 -17.83 12.36
N PRO A 70 -11.81 -17.28 12.61
CA PRO A 70 -11.06 -17.64 13.83
C PRO A 70 -11.64 -17.03 15.10
N CYS A 71 -12.45 -15.97 14.99
CA CYS A 71 -12.96 -15.23 16.13
C CYS A 71 -14.04 -14.26 15.68
N ASP A 72 -14.69 -13.58 16.62
CA ASP A 72 -15.73 -12.59 16.31
C ASP A 72 -15.17 -11.21 16.04
N THR A 73 -14.09 -10.86 16.66
CA THR A 73 -13.53 -9.51 16.60
C THR A 73 -12.01 -9.55 16.59
N LEU A 74 -11.42 -8.70 15.74
CA LEU A 74 -9.99 -8.45 15.76
C LEU A 74 -9.74 -7.07 16.35
N SER A 75 -8.83 -6.98 17.30
CA SER A 75 -8.36 -5.70 17.79
C SER A 75 -6.86 -5.61 17.51
N ILE A 76 -6.47 -4.62 16.75
CA ILE A 76 -5.10 -4.44 16.32
C ILE A 76 -4.59 -3.12 16.85
N PRO A 77 -3.46 -3.11 17.58
CA PRO A 77 -2.91 -1.86 18.11
C PRO A 77 -2.42 -0.94 16.99
N PRO A 78 -2.11 0.33 17.30
CA PRO A 78 -1.51 1.22 16.32
C PRO A 78 -0.25 0.58 15.73
N LEU A 79 -0.17 0.56 14.40
CA LEU A 79 0.96 0.04 13.66
C LEU A 79 1.31 1.03 12.56
N PRO A 80 2.53 0.99 12.03
CA PRO A 80 2.87 1.83 10.89
C PRO A 80 1.89 1.61 9.74
N SER A 81 1.51 2.69 9.07
CA SER A 81 0.60 2.64 7.92
C SER A 81 1.33 3.17 6.70
N TYR A 82 1.25 2.44 5.61
CA TYR A 82 2.02 2.75 4.40
C TYR A 82 1.13 2.87 3.18
N VAL A 83 1.46 3.83 2.33
CA VAL A 83 1.08 3.77 0.93
C VAL A 83 2.20 3.00 0.24
N VAL A 84 1.87 1.88 -0.34
CA VAL A 84 2.83 1.04 -1.06
C VAL A 84 2.69 1.34 -2.53
N ILE A 85 3.73 1.92 -3.13
CA ILE A 85 3.68 2.29 -4.53
C ILE A 85 4.48 1.27 -5.34
N LYS A 86 3.78 0.57 -6.24
CA LYS A 86 4.44 -0.32 -7.19
C LYS A 86 4.87 0.49 -8.39
N PHE A 87 6.13 0.92 -8.38
CA PHE A 87 6.77 1.46 -9.56
C PHE A 87 7.24 0.32 -10.46
N ILE A 88 7.82 0.66 -11.59
CA ILE A 88 8.23 -0.34 -12.57
C ILE A 88 9.23 -1.35 -11.99
N ASP A 89 10.08 -0.94 -11.07
CA ASP A 89 11.17 -1.75 -10.52
C ASP A 89 10.89 -2.35 -9.14
N GLY A 90 9.76 -2.08 -8.53
CA GLY A 90 9.49 -2.67 -7.23
C GLY A 90 8.44 -1.94 -6.40
N PHE A 91 8.31 -2.39 -5.16
CA PHE A 91 7.36 -1.84 -4.19
C PHE A 91 8.10 -0.90 -3.25
N TYR A 92 7.57 0.31 -3.11
CA TYR A 92 8.15 1.34 -2.26
C TYR A 92 7.18 1.61 -1.12
N LEU A 93 7.57 1.32 0.10
CA LEU A 93 6.72 1.49 1.28
C LEU A 93 6.93 2.88 1.86
N ILE A 94 5.97 3.76 1.65
CA ILE A 94 6.04 5.16 2.07
C ILE A 94 5.12 5.34 3.27
N ASP A 95 5.69 5.77 4.40
CA ASP A 95 4.92 6.01 5.61
C ASP A 95 3.86 7.09 5.34
N ILE A 96 2.64 6.87 5.85
CA ILE A 96 1.56 7.83 5.64
C ILE A 96 1.90 9.22 6.18
N THR A 97 2.70 9.30 7.24
CA THR A 97 3.08 10.60 7.79
C THR A 97 3.94 11.41 6.82
N ASP A 98 4.76 10.74 6.02
CA ASP A 98 5.55 11.42 4.99
C ASP A 98 4.66 11.94 3.87
N ILE A 99 3.63 11.18 3.48
CA ILE A 99 2.65 11.62 2.48
C ILE A 99 1.87 12.83 2.99
N VAL A 100 1.43 12.80 4.24
CA VAL A 100 0.71 13.92 4.86
C VAL A 100 1.57 15.18 4.81
N LYS A 101 2.83 15.06 5.20
CA LYS A 101 3.75 16.19 5.21
C LYS A 101 3.95 16.76 3.81
N MET A 102 4.15 15.90 2.82
CA MET A 102 4.32 16.35 1.44
C MET A 102 3.09 17.11 0.95
N ARG A 103 1.89 16.61 1.25
CA ARG A 103 0.65 17.27 0.85
C ARG A 103 0.47 18.60 1.57
N GLU A 104 0.82 18.68 2.84
CA GLU A 104 0.78 19.93 3.58
C GLU A 104 1.76 20.97 3.00
N ASP A 105 2.87 20.50 2.46
CA ASP A 105 3.86 21.37 1.80
C ASP A 105 3.43 21.77 0.38
N GLY A 106 2.25 21.34 -0.06
CA GLY A 106 1.71 21.71 -1.37
C GLY A 106 2.10 20.79 -2.51
N GLU A 107 2.77 19.68 -2.24
CA GLU A 107 3.14 18.74 -3.28
C GLU A 107 1.90 17.96 -3.73
N ILE A 108 1.84 17.64 -5.02
CA ILE A 108 0.69 16.97 -5.62
C ILE A 108 0.99 15.55 -6.08
N ALA A 109 2.25 15.15 -6.01
CA ALA A 109 2.67 13.82 -6.48
C ALA A 109 3.98 13.45 -5.80
N ILE A 110 4.29 12.16 -5.81
CA ILE A 110 5.59 11.66 -5.36
C ILE A 110 6.28 11.00 -6.55
N SER A 111 7.52 11.44 -6.81
CA SER A 111 8.34 10.82 -7.85
C SER A 111 8.98 9.54 -7.31
N ARG A 112 9.36 8.65 -8.24
CA ARG A 112 10.11 7.45 -7.85
C ARG A 112 11.42 7.82 -7.16
N SER A 113 12.06 8.86 -7.63
CA SER A 113 13.30 9.36 -7.05
C SER A 113 13.10 9.80 -5.59
N LYS A 114 12.02 10.54 -5.32
CA LYS A 114 11.69 10.95 -3.95
C LYS A 114 11.32 9.74 -3.09
N ALA A 115 10.55 8.82 -3.67
CA ALA A 115 10.16 7.59 -2.96
C ALA A 115 11.40 6.79 -2.57
N GLU A 116 12.40 6.72 -3.44
CA GLU A 116 13.64 6.02 -3.14
C GLU A 116 14.36 6.63 -1.93
N GLN A 117 14.29 7.94 -1.79
CA GLN A 117 14.93 8.65 -0.66
C GLN A 117 14.22 8.41 0.66
N ILE A 118 12.87 8.36 0.67
CA ILE A 118 12.10 8.36 1.92
C ILE A 118 11.42 7.04 2.25
N ALA A 119 11.41 6.07 1.35
CA ALA A 119 10.76 4.80 1.60
C ALA A 119 11.37 4.11 2.83
N LYS A 120 10.50 3.57 3.67
CA LYS A 120 10.95 2.80 4.84
C LYS A 120 11.50 1.46 4.41
N LYS A 121 11.01 0.94 3.28
CA LYS A 121 11.51 -0.29 2.69
C LYS A 121 11.23 -0.28 1.20
N ILE A 122 12.12 -0.88 0.44
CA ILE A 122 11.97 -1.05 -1.01
C ILE A 122 12.14 -2.54 -1.30
N ILE A 123 11.15 -3.11 -1.97
CA ILE A 123 11.20 -4.51 -2.40
C ILE A 123 11.30 -4.52 -3.91
N LYS A 124 12.47 -4.80 -4.42
CA LYS A 124 12.69 -4.83 -5.87
C LYS A 124 12.03 -6.05 -6.48
N VAL A 125 11.47 -5.87 -7.66
CA VAL A 125 10.85 -6.93 -8.43
C VAL A 125 11.64 -7.10 -9.73
N GLU A 126 12.12 -8.30 -9.96
CA GLU A 126 12.86 -8.59 -11.17
C GLU A 126 11.92 -8.68 -12.37
N LEU A 127 12.32 -8.02 -13.46
CA LEU A 127 11.59 -8.05 -14.71
C LEU A 127 11.88 -9.34 -15.47
N LYS A 128 10.93 -10.27 -15.49
CA LYS A 128 11.11 -11.53 -16.18
C LYS A 128 10.46 -11.56 -17.56
N LYS A 129 9.40 -10.78 -17.76
CA LYS A 129 8.61 -10.79 -19.00
C LYS A 129 8.14 -9.40 -19.32
N LYS A 130 8.23 -9.05 -20.60
CA LYS A 130 7.76 -7.76 -21.08
C LYS A 130 6.27 -7.52 -20.75
N LYS A 131 5.46 -8.56 -20.86
CA LYS A 131 4.02 -8.44 -20.56
C LYS A 131 3.69 -8.06 -19.12
N ASP A 132 4.65 -8.16 -18.21
CA ASP A 132 4.45 -7.73 -16.84
C ASP A 132 4.18 -6.23 -16.75
N TYR A 133 4.51 -5.49 -17.79
CA TYR A 133 4.36 -4.04 -17.86
C TYR A 133 3.38 -3.57 -18.91
N GLU A 134 2.93 -4.43 -19.78
CA GLU A 134 2.11 -4.07 -20.93
C GLU A 134 0.62 -4.32 -20.74
N GLU A 135 0.19 -4.72 -19.58
CA GLU A 135 -1.22 -5.04 -19.34
C GLU A 135 -2.02 -3.83 -18.86
N GLU A 136 -1.85 -2.74 -19.49
CA GLU A 136 -2.58 -1.51 -19.16
C GLU A 136 -3.95 -1.43 -19.86
#